data_b61ea4c24b3d2e1efa9a803f9998801e
#
_entry.id   b61ea4c24b3d2e1efa9a803f9998801e
#
_cell.length_a   1.000
_cell.length_b   1.000
_cell.length_c   1.000
_cell.angle_alpha   90.00
_cell.angle_beta   90.00
_cell.angle_gamma   90.00
#
_symmetry.space_group_name_H-M   'P 1'
#
loop_
_entity.id
_entity.type
_entity.pdbx_description
1 polymer ?
#
loop_
_entity_poly.entity_id
_entity_poly.type
_entity_poly.pdbx_seq_one_letter_code
_entity_poly.pdbx_strand_id
1 'polypeptide(L)'
;ALLAYGGSGKLFHAPFFEVHEGYELLGAFERSKKLIQQDYPEVTSFDSLEAVLESDAELVVVNTPIDTHFEFTKKVLEAGKNALVEKAFTTTSDEAEELHKLAKEKKLKLCVYQNRRYDSDFKTVKKVLDEDYLGEIVEAEIRFERYNPELSPKAWKENGNPGASILMDLGSHIIDQALTLFGYPEKVFADIRRTREKTQIDDYFDILLYYADKRVRLKSSYFVKEPTPAYVFHGKKGSFLKHRGDVQEDELKLGKVPNRENWGTEQEEKTGLLVYNDRVVHFPTFQGNYLNFCDDLYDAIVNDKKVPVTAKQAYQTMKVIESAKESSEKGEVISLD
;
A
#
# COMPACT_ATOMS: atom_id res chain seq x y z
N ALA A 1 -15.96 -9.32 7.68
CA ALA A 1 -16.80 -9.06 6.51
C ALA A 1 -16.12 -8.02 5.60
N LEU A 2 -16.45 -8.02 4.30
CA LEU A 2 -15.93 -7.08 3.30
C LEU A 2 -17.03 -6.08 2.93
N LEU A 3 -16.69 -4.81 2.64
CA LEU A 3 -17.66 -3.83 2.14
C LEU A 3 -17.78 -3.80 0.61
N ALA A 4 -17.00 -4.61 -0.10
CA ALA A 4 -17.15 -4.83 -1.54
C ALA A 4 -16.52 -6.15 -1.95
N TYR A 5 -17.08 -6.79 -2.99
CA TYR A 5 -16.49 -7.97 -3.63
C TYR A 5 -16.14 -7.66 -5.10
N GLY A 6 -15.44 -6.52 -5.29
CA GLY A 6 -14.82 -6.13 -6.55
C GLY A 6 -13.40 -6.68 -6.69
N GLY A 7 -12.57 -6.01 -7.49
CA GLY A 7 -11.19 -6.46 -7.75
C GLY A 7 -10.35 -6.66 -6.50
N SER A 8 -10.38 -5.71 -5.54
CA SER A 8 -9.58 -5.85 -4.32
C SER A 8 -10.15 -6.92 -3.38
N GLY A 9 -11.46 -6.96 -3.19
CA GLY A 9 -12.10 -7.99 -2.35
C GLY A 9 -11.82 -9.40 -2.85
N LYS A 10 -11.92 -9.60 -4.16
CA LYS A 10 -11.71 -10.91 -4.80
C LYS A 10 -10.24 -11.35 -4.82
N LEU A 11 -9.30 -10.41 -5.04
CA LEU A 11 -7.89 -10.75 -5.20
C LEU A 11 -7.08 -10.61 -3.90
N PHE A 12 -7.31 -9.54 -3.14
CA PHE A 12 -6.39 -9.15 -2.07
C PHE A 12 -6.93 -9.38 -0.64
N HIS A 13 -8.22 -9.71 -0.48
CA HIS A 13 -8.80 -9.90 0.84
C HIS A 13 -9.41 -11.30 1.04
N ALA A 14 -10.45 -11.66 0.31
CA ALA A 14 -11.16 -12.92 0.53
C ALA A 14 -10.25 -14.16 0.50
N PRO A 15 -9.33 -14.33 -0.48
CA PRO A 15 -8.49 -15.53 -0.53
C PRO A 15 -7.55 -15.67 0.67
N PHE A 16 -7.12 -14.55 1.26
CA PHE A 16 -6.22 -14.56 2.41
C PHE A 16 -6.97 -14.84 3.71
N PHE A 17 -8.16 -14.27 3.90
CA PHE A 17 -9.00 -14.56 5.07
C PHE A 17 -9.54 -15.98 5.05
N GLU A 18 -9.84 -16.53 3.87
CA GLU A 18 -10.33 -17.89 3.70
C GLU A 18 -9.30 -18.95 4.08
N VAL A 19 -8.03 -18.75 3.71
CA VAL A 19 -6.97 -19.74 3.99
C VAL A 19 -6.33 -19.57 5.36
N HIS A 20 -6.62 -18.47 6.07
CA HIS A 20 -6.02 -18.19 7.37
C HIS A 20 -6.85 -18.76 8.50
N GLU A 21 -6.31 -19.73 9.25
CA GLU A 21 -7.01 -20.49 10.31
C GLU A 21 -7.63 -19.63 11.43
N GLY A 22 -7.16 -18.40 11.63
CA GLY A 22 -7.64 -17.48 12.67
C GLY A 22 -8.83 -16.61 12.22
N TYR A 23 -9.24 -16.64 10.96
CA TYR A 23 -10.35 -15.85 10.46
C TYR A 23 -11.48 -16.71 9.92
N GLU A 24 -12.68 -16.19 10.02
CA GLU A 24 -13.87 -16.69 9.35
C GLU A 24 -14.39 -15.62 8.39
N LEU A 25 -14.48 -15.95 7.10
CA LEU A 25 -15.04 -15.05 6.08
C LEU A 25 -16.57 -15.10 6.12
N LEU A 26 -17.19 -14.14 6.83
CA LEU A 26 -18.66 -14.09 6.96
C LEU A 26 -19.38 -13.69 5.67
N GLY A 27 -18.74 -12.86 4.83
CA GLY A 27 -19.34 -12.44 3.58
C GLY A 27 -18.91 -11.05 3.12
N ALA A 28 -19.65 -10.53 2.13
CA ALA A 28 -19.42 -9.20 1.58
C ALA A 28 -20.71 -8.44 1.31
N PHE A 29 -20.66 -7.10 1.45
CA PHE A 29 -21.71 -6.23 0.97
C PHE A 29 -21.63 -6.08 -0.56
N GLU A 30 -22.70 -6.41 -1.23
CA GLU A 30 -22.80 -6.35 -2.69
C GLU A 30 -24.17 -5.79 -3.13
N ARG A 31 -24.18 -4.64 -3.79
CA ARG A 31 -25.41 -3.97 -4.19
C ARG A 31 -26.30 -4.78 -5.15
N SER A 32 -25.73 -5.64 -6.01
CA SER A 32 -26.53 -6.29 -7.06
C SER A 32 -26.02 -7.63 -7.57
N LYS A 33 -24.71 -7.87 -7.63
CA LYS A 33 -24.16 -8.99 -8.40
C LYS A 33 -23.99 -10.31 -7.64
N LYS A 34 -23.97 -10.28 -6.32
CA LYS A 34 -23.77 -11.45 -5.42
C LYS A 34 -22.64 -12.40 -5.88
N LEU A 35 -21.50 -11.78 -6.27
CA LEU A 35 -20.37 -12.51 -6.85
C LEU A 35 -19.63 -13.35 -5.80
N ILE A 36 -19.64 -12.92 -4.53
CA ILE A 36 -18.92 -13.62 -3.47
C ILE A 36 -19.44 -15.05 -3.32
N GLN A 37 -20.75 -15.28 -3.47
CA GLN A 37 -21.36 -16.61 -3.36
C GLN A 37 -21.03 -17.53 -4.56
N GLN A 38 -20.50 -16.99 -5.67
CA GLN A 38 -20.02 -17.80 -6.77
C GLN A 38 -18.64 -18.42 -6.45
N ASP A 39 -17.81 -17.70 -5.71
CA ASP A 39 -16.47 -18.15 -5.32
C ASP A 39 -16.50 -18.84 -3.94
N TYR A 40 -17.40 -18.43 -3.02
CA TYR A 40 -17.58 -18.92 -1.66
C TYR A 40 -19.08 -19.15 -1.38
N PRO A 41 -19.67 -20.31 -1.73
CA PRO A 41 -21.10 -20.53 -1.69
C PRO A 41 -21.75 -20.40 -0.30
N GLU A 42 -21.00 -20.71 0.76
CA GLU A 42 -21.50 -20.73 2.15
C GLU A 42 -21.49 -19.36 2.84
N VAL A 43 -20.84 -18.35 2.24
CA VAL A 43 -20.74 -17.03 2.87
C VAL A 43 -21.93 -16.12 2.50
N THR A 44 -22.19 -15.12 3.33
CA THR A 44 -23.32 -14.22 3.14
C THR A 44 -23.00 -13.13 2.11
N SER A 45 -23.91 -12.91 1.14
CA SER A 45 -23.95 -11.67 0.37
C SER A 45 -24.90 -10.69 1.05
N PHE A 46 -24.36 -9.72 1.80
CA PHE A 46 -25.13 -8.72 2.51
C PHE A 46 -25.75 -7.72 1.54
N ASP A 47 -27.01 -7.31 1.78
CA ASP A 47 -27.74 -6.40 0.91
C ASP A 47 -27.49 -4.92 1.24
N SER A 48 -26.96 -4.62 2.43
CA SER A 48 -26.67 -3.25 2.89
C SER A 48 -25.43 -3.17 3.78
N LEU A 49 -24.90 -1.95 3.95
CA LEU A 49 -23.86 -1.67 4.93
C LEU A 49 -24.37 -1.96 6.35
N GLU A 50 -25.60 -1.55 6.64
CA GLU A 50 -26.26 -1.74 7.93
C GLU A 50 -26.29 -3.23 8.31
N ALA A 51 -26.62 -4.12 7.37
CA ALA A 51 -26.62 -5.57 7.59
C ALA A 51 -25.21 -6.11 7.96
N VAL A 52 -24.12 -5.54 7.39
CA VAL A 52 -22.75 -5.86 7.80
C VAL A 52 -22.48 -5.34 9.20
N LEU A 53 -22.90 -4.13 9.52
CA LEU A 53 -22.66 -3.52 10.84
C LEU A 53 -23.46 -4.20 11.96
N GLU A 54 -24.60 -4.79 11.67
CA GLU A 54 -25.44 -5.55 12.60
C GLU A 54 -25.01 -7.01 12.74
N SER A 55 -24.16 -7.54 11.83
CA SER A 55 -23.67 -8.92 11.87
C SER A 55 -22.66 -9.13 13.01
N ASP A 56 -22.27 -10.39 13.23
CA ASP A 56 -21.25 -10.78 14.23
C ASP A 56 -19.81 -10.47 13.77
N ALA A 57 -19.61 -9.74 12.67
CA ALA A 57 -18.28 -9.40 12.19
C ALA A 57 -17.50 -8.55 13.21
N GLU A 58 -16.37 -9.04 13.67
CA GLU A 58 -15.45 -8.31 14.57
C GLU A 58 -14.49 -7.38 13.79
N LEU A 59 -14.24 -7.71 12.51
CA LEU A 59 -13.42 -6.95 11.58
C LEU A 59 -14.20 -6.68 10.29
N VAL A 60 -14.22 -5.42 9.90
CA VAL A 60 -14.81 -4.99 8.62
C VAL A 60 -13.72 -4.42 7.71
N VAL A 61 -13.63 -4.97 6.50
CA VAL A 61 -12.71 -4.49 5.46
C VAL A 61 -13.40 -3.44 4.61
N VAL A 62 -12.93 -2.21 4.69
CA VAL A 62 -13.41 -1.08 3.88
C VAL A 62 -12.61 -1.05 2.58
N ASN A 63 -13.06 -1.78 1.59
CA ASN A 63 -12.42 -1.96 0.28
C ASN A 63 -13.27 -1.44 -0.88
N THR A 64 -13.94 -0.35 -0.62
CA THR A 64 -14.78 0.40 -1.55
C THR A 64 -13.95 1.46 -2.32
N PRO A 65 -14.52 2.29 -3.21
CA PRO A 65 -13.79 3.42 -3.77
C PRO A 65 -13.31 4.41 -2.67
N ILE A 66 -12.15 5.03 -2.89
CA ILE A 66 -11.46 5.86 -1.89
C ILE A 66 -12.32 7.00 -1.33
N ASP A 67 -13.16 7.59 -2.16
CA ASP A 67 -14.08 8.68 -1.79
C ASP A 67 -15.16 8.27 -0.76
N THR A 68 -15.29 6.97 -0.53
CA THR A 68 -16.19 6.41 0.49
C THR A 68 -15.48 5.88 1.73
N HIS A 69 -14.14 5.82 1.72
CA HIS A 69 -13.38 5.23 2.82
C HIS A 69 -13.63 5.92 4.15
N PHE A 70 -13.62 7.26 4.17
CA PHE A 70 -13.85 8.03 5.38
C PHE A 70 -15.20 7.72 6.02
N GLU A 71 -16.27 7.91 5.28
CA GLU A 71 -17.64 7.71 5.78
C GLU A 71 -17.91 6.27 6.23
N PHE A 72 -17.44 5.29 5.46
CA PHE A 72 -17.66 3.89 5.80
C PHE A 72 -16.82 3.45 6.99
N THR A 73 -15.56 3.87 7.05
CA THR A 73 -14.69 3.58 8.21
C THR A 73 -15.25 4.19 9.48
N LYS A 74 -15.74 5.43 9.40
CA LYS A 74 -16.39 6.10 10.53
C LYS A 74 -17.57 5.29 11.05
N LYS A 75 -18.48 4.88 10.18
CA LYS A 75 -19.65 4.03 10.54
C LYS A 75 -19.24 2.69 11.15
N VAL A 76 -18.19 2.04 10.59
CA VAL A 76 -17.64 0.79 11.14
C VAL A 76 -17.14 0.98 12.57
N LEU A 77 -16.35 2.04 12.82
CA LEU A 77 -15.84 2.34 14.15
C LEU A 77 -16.96 2.76 15.13
N GLU A 78 -17.93 3.54 14.67
CA GLU A 78 -19.11 3.93 15.46
C GLU A 78 -19.96 2.72 15.88
N ALA A 79 -20.04 1.70 15.02
CA ALA A 79 -20.69 0.42 15.30
C ALA A 79 -19.87 -0.49 16.24
N GLY A 80 -18.69 -0.04 16.73
CA GLY A 80 -17.87 -0.80 17.66
C GLY A 80 -17.05 -1.93 17.01
N LYS A 81 -16.81 -1.86 15.70
CA LYS A 81 -16.08 -2.89 14.96
C LYS A 81 -14.67 -2.42 14.59
N ASN A 82 -13.70 -3.36 14.56
CA ASN A 82 -12.36 -3.09 14.02
C ASN A 82 -12.43 -2.88 12.51
N ALA A 83 -11.54 -2.06 11.98
CA ALA A 83 -11.51 -1.73 10.55
C ALA A 83 -10.15 -2.01 9.92
N LEU A 84 -10.17 -2.67 8.76
CA LEU A 84 -9.08 -2.70 7.79
C LEU A 84 -9.50 -1.87 6.58
N VAL A 85 -8.76 -0.81 6.27
CA VAL A 85 -9.12 0.11 5.18
C VAL A 85 -8.13 -0.01 4.03
N GLU A 86 -8.64 -0.05 2.80
CA GLU A 86 -7.79 -0.04 1.61
C GLU A 86 -6.96 1.25 1.48
N LYS A 87 -5.87 1.13 0.77
CA LYS A 87 -5.03 2.26 0.35
C LYS A 87 -5.64 2.97 -0.90
N ALA A 88 -5.36 4.23 -1.18
CA ALA A 88 -4.89 5.19 -0.21
C ALA A 88 -5.95 5.34 0.88
N PHE A 89 -5.55 5.69 2.09
CA PHE A 89 -6.40 5.58 3.27
C PHE A 89 -7.69 6.43 3.17
N THR A 90 -7.53 7.69 2.83
CA THR A 90 -8.60 8.70 2.73
C THR A 90 -8.33 9.64 1.56
N THR A 91 -9.23 10.57 1.29
CA THR A 91 -9.02 11.60 0.26
C THR A 91 -8.18 12.77 0.77
N THR A 92 -8.24 13.05 2.08
CA THR A 92 -7.48 14.11 2.75
C THR A 92 -6.78 13.60 4.02
N SER A 93 -5.76 14.32 4.47
CA SER A 93 -5.09 14.02 5.72
C SER A 93 -5.96 14.34 6.94
N ASP A 94 -6.83 15.34 6.87
CA ASP A 94 -7.76 15.68 7.96
C ASP A 94 -8.75 14.54 8.22
N GLU A 95 -9.29 13.92 7.19
CA GLU A 95 -10.11 12.71 7.30
C GLU A 95 -9.33 11.56 7.98
N ALA A 96 -8.08 11.37 7.59
CA ALA A 96 -7.22 10.34 8.19
C ALA A 96 -6.97 10.60 9.69
N GLU A 97 -6.77 11.85 10.07
CA GLU A 97 -6.58 12.25 11.47
C GLU A 97 -7.85 12.05 12.30
N GLU A 98 -9.02 12.41 11.75
CA GLU A 98 -10.31 12.19 12.42
C GLU A 98 -10.55 10.71 12.69
N LEU A 99 -10.35 9.84 11.70
CA LEU A 99 -10.48 8.39 11.87
C LEU A 99 -9.49 7.84 12.89
N HIS A 100 -8.24 8.33 12.90
CA HIS A 100 -7.25 7.95 13.89
C HIS A 100 -7.70 8.29 15.31
N LYS A 101 -8.23 9.51 15.54
CA LYS A 101 -8.75 9.97 16.83
C LYS A 101 -9.95 9.14 17.26
N LEU A 102 -10.90 8.89 16.36
CA LEU A 102 -12.08 8.08 16.61
C LEU A 102 -11.74 6.64 17.00
N ALA A 103 -10.85 5.98 16.27
CA ALA A 103 -10.42 4.62 16.60
C ALA A 103 -9.77 4.54 18.00
N LYS A 104 -8.94 5.54 18.33
CA LYS A 104 -8.30 5.64 19.66
C LYS A 104 -9.34 5.86 20.77
N GLU A 105 -10.31 6.75 20.58
CA GLU A 105 -11.40 7.02 21.51
C GLU A 105 -12.23 5.75 21.79
N LYS A 106 -12.59 5.04 20.72
CA LYS A 106 -13.36 3.80 20.77
C LYS A 106 -12.55 2.58 21.24
N LYS A 107 -11.22 2.71 21.36
CA LYS A 107 -10.29 1.59 21.65
C LYS A 107 -10.39 0.44 20.65
N LEU A 108 -10.60 0.78 19.38
CA LEU A 108 -10.71 -0.17 18.28
C LEU A 108 -9.42 -0.21 17.45
N LYS A 109 -9.17 -1.33 16.81
CA LYS A 109 -8.08 -1.48 15.87
C LYS A 109 -8.49 -0.89 14.51
N LEU A 110 -7.71 0.07 14.05
CA LEU A 110 -7.80 0.65 12.71
C LEU A 110 -6.47 0.43 11.99
N CYS A 111 -6.51 -0.37 10.94
CA CYS A 111 -5.36 -0.74 10.13
C CYS A 111 -5.57 -0.30 8.67
N VAL A 112 -4.49 0.09 7.99
CA VAL A 112 -4.53 0.44 6.55
C VAL A 112 -3.78 -0.61 5.74
N TYR A 113 -4.34 -1.04 4.60
CA TYR A 113 -3.84 -2.17 3.83
C TYR A 113 -2.66 -1.77 2.92
N GLN A 114 -1.53 -1.40 3.53
CA GLN A 114 -0.26 -1.22 2.82
C GLN A 114 0.46 -2.57 2.67
N ASN A 115 -0.16 -3.48 1.92
CA ASN A 115 0.29 -4.85 1.71
C ASN A 115 1.69 -4.93 1.11
N ARG A 116 2.13 -3.93 0.34
CA ARG A 116 3.46 -3.93 -0.28
C ARG A 116 4.63 -3.79 0.69
N ARG A 117 4.37 -3.62 1.99
CA ARG A 117 5.39 -3.86 3.03
C ARG A 117 5.79 -5.33 3.15
N TYR A 118 4.96 -6.24 2.58
CA TYR A 118 5.15 -7.69 2.57
C TYR A 118 5.53 -8.23 1.19
N ASP A 119 5.82 -7.33 0.22
CA ASP A 119 6.44 -7.69 -1.05
C ASP A 119 7.84 -8.25 -0.82
N SER A 120 8.24 -9.24 -1.60
CA SER A 120 9.55 -9.91 -1.54
C SER A 120 10.72 -8.94 -1.70
N ASP A 121 10.61 -8.03 -2.65
CA ASP A 121 11.62 -7.00 -2.91
C ASP A 121 11.76 -6.01 -1.75
N PHE A 122 10.64 -5.54 -1.18
CA PHE A 122 10.68 -4.62 -0.05
C PHE A 122 11.23 -5.27 1.23
N LYS A 123 10.85 -6.52 1.53
CA LYS A 123 11.42 -7.29 2.64
C LYS A 123 12.93 -7.46 2.49
N THR A 124 13.40 -7.69 1.26
CA THR A 124 14.83 -7.81 0.95
C THR A 124 15.57 -6.50 1.18
N VAL A 125 15.02 -5.39 0.66
CA VAL A 125 15.55 -4.03 0.89
C VAL A 125 15.66 -3.72 2.37
N LYS A 126 14.58 -3.97 3.11
CA LYS A 126 14.54 -3.74 4.56
C LYS A 126 15.61 -4.55 5.28
N LYS A 127 15.78 -5.82 4.92
CA LYS A 127 16.81 -6.70 5.52
C LYS A 127 18.23 -6.16 5.28
N VAL A 128 18.53 -5.67 4.06
CA VAL A 128 19.85 -5.09 3.74
C VAL A 128 20.15 -3.86 4.59
N LEU A 129 19.12 -3.02 4.85
CA LEU A 129 19.26 -1.85 5.71
C LEU A 129 19.42 -2.24 7.20
N ASP A 130 18.58 -3.17 7.68
CA ASP A 130 18.58 -3.63 9.07
C ASP A 130 19.93 -4.31 9.44
N GLU A 131 20.64 -4.92 8.49
CA GLU A 131 21.96 -5.55 8.68
C GLU A 131 23.15 -4.58 8.51
N ASP A 132 22.89 -3.29 8.30
CA ASP A 132 23.90 -2.22 8.20
C ASP A 132 24.97 -2.42 7.10
N TYR A 133 24.66 -3.18 6.05
CA TYR A 133 25.60 -3.37 4.93
C TYR A 133 26.01 -2.06 4.25
N LEU A 134 25.08 -1.11 4.19
CA LEU A 134 25.28 0.17 3.51
C LEU A 134 25.84 1.27 4.43
N GLY A 135 25.79 1.05 5.74
CA GLY A 135 26.06 2.09 6.72
C GLY A 135 25.01 3.20 6.66
N GLU A 136 25.38 4.40 7.07
CA GLU A 136 24.51 5.58 7.01
C GLU A 136 24.13 5.88 5.55
N ILE A 137 22.84 5.88 5.26
CA ILE A 137 22.31 6.18 3.91
C ILE A 137 22.49 7.67 3.62
N VAL A 138 23.01 7.98 2.46
CA VAL A 138 23.21 9.35 1.93
C VAL A 138 22.10 9.67 0.92
N GLU A 139 21.81 8.71 0.05
CA GLU A 139 20.86 8.86 -1.04
C GLU A 139 20.07 7.57 -1.24
N ALA A 140 18.76 7.69 -1.49
CA ALA A 140 17.90 6.58 -1.83
C ALA A 140 16.91 6.97 -2.93
N GLU A 141 16.66 6.05 -3.86
CA GLU A 141 15.56 6.15 -4.82
C GLU A 141 14.64 4.95 -4.66
N ILE A 142 13.32 5.22 -4.70
CA ILE A 142 12.27 4.20 -4.74
C ILE A 142 11.35 4.52 -5.92
N ARG A 143 11.17 3.55 -6.82
CA ARG A 143 10.40 3.71 -8.05
C ARG A 143 9.29 2.68 -8.15
N PHE A 144 8.16 3.09 -8.74
CA PHE A 144 7.11 2.18 -9.13
C PHE A 144 6.56 2.60 -10.49
N GLU A 145 7.22 2.17 -11.53
CA GLU A 145 7.01 2.59 -12.91
C GLU A 145 6.17 1.57 -13.68
N ARG A 146 5.46 2.04 -14.70
CA ARG A 146 4.65 1.22 -15.61
C ARG A 146 4.75 1.76 -17.05
N TYR A 147 4.37 0.93 -18.01
CA TYR A 147 4.18 1.36 -19.38
C TYR A 147 2.70 1.25 -19.75
N ASN A 148 1.96 2.35 -19.60
CA ASN A 148 0.53 2.46 -19.90
C ASN A 148 0.27 3.74 -20.73
N PRO A 149 0.73 3.82 -21.99
CA PRO A 149 0.63 5.05 -22.81
C PRO A 149 -0.81 5.39 -23.18
N GLU A 150 -1.68 4.38 -23.25
CA GLU A 150 -3.09 4.54 -23.59
C GLU A 150 -3.95 4.88 -22.36
N LEU A 151 -5.04 5.62 -22.59
CA LEU A 151 -6.01 5.89 -21.56
C LEU A 151 -6.72 4.59 -21.14
N SER A 152 -7.07 4.49 -19.88
CA SER A 152 -7.83 3.35 -19.39
C SER A 152 -9.23 3.30 -20.04
N PRO A 153 -9.70 2.11 -20.49
CA PRO A 153 -11.08 1.97 -20.97
C PRO A 153 -12.12 2.19 -19.86
N LYS A 154 -11.70 2.20 -18.61
CA LYS A 154 -12.54 2.50 -17.44
C LYS A 154 -12.57 4.01 -17.23
N ALA A 155 -13.64 4.69 -17.70
CA ALA A 155 -13.77 6.14 -17.64
C ALA A 155 -13.49 6.74 -16.25
N TRP A 156 -13.90 6.07 -15.16
CA TRP A 156 -13.69 6.53 -13.80
C TRP A 156 -12.21 6.63 -13.41
N LYS A 157 -11.31 5.92 -14.10
CA LYS A 157 -9.85 6.01 -13.89
C LYS A 157 -9.21 7.22 -14.56
N GLU A 158 -9.93 7.92 -15.44
CA GLU A 158 -9.39 9.03 -16.23
C GLU A 158 -10.14 10.36 -15.99
N ASN A 159 -11.25 10.35 -15.25
CA ASN A 159 -12.14 11.51 -15.10
C ASN A 159 -11.82 12.43 -13.90
N GLY A 160 -10.62 12.36 -13.37
CA GLY A 160 -10.21 13.21 -12.24
C GLY A 160 -10.72 12.75 -10.86
N ASN A 161 -11.23 11.53 -10.74
CA ASN A 161 -11.57 10.96 -9.42
C ASN A 161 -10.33 11.00 -8.50
N PRO A 162 -10.44 11.46 -7.25
CA PRO A 162 -9.31 11.65 -6.33
C PRO A 162 -8.42 10.41 -6.15
N GLY A 163 -8.98 9.20 -6.24
CA GLY A 163 -8.23 7.95 -6.11
C GLY A 163 -7.59 7.43 -7.40
N ALA A 164 -7.83 8.08 -8.54
CA ALA A 164 -7.43 7.54 -9.84
C ALA A 164 -5.99 7.92 -10.27
N SER A 165 -5.37 8.92 -9.66
CA SER A 165 -4.05 9.41 -10.04
C SER A 165 -2.94 8.40 -9.70
N ILE A 166 -1.84 8.43 -10.47
CA ILE A 166 -0.66 7.60 -10.20
C ILE A 166 -0.06 7.88 -8.81
N LEU A 167 -0.15 9.14 -8.35
CA LEU A 167 0.30 9.54 -7.03
C LEU A 167 -0.52 8.86 -5.92
N MET A 168 -1.83 8.78 -6.06
CA MET A 168 -2.70 8.11 -5.09
C MET A 168 -2.60 6.59 -5.20
N ASP A 169 -2.49 6.04 -6.41
CA ASP A 169 -2.42 4.58 -6.62
C ASP A 169 -1.04 4.01 -6.26
N LEU A 170 0.01 4.43 -6.95
CA LEU A 170 1.38 3.90 -6.76
C LEU A 170 2.20 4.73 -5.77
N GLY A 171 1.99 6.05 -5.76
CA GLY A 171 2.70 6.97 -4.87
C GLY A 171 2.43 6.68 -3.41
N SER A 172 1.18 6.37 -3.02
CA SER A 172 0.84 6.02 -1.64
C SER A 172 1.65 4.83 -1.12
N HIS A 173 1.96 3.84 -1.96
CA HIS A 173 2.79 2.69 -1.60
C HIS A 173 4.26 3.07 -1.39
N ILE A 174 4.87 3.77 -2.35
CA ILE A 174 6.30 4.07 -2.25
C ILE A 174 6.60 5.18 -1.24
N ILE A 175 5.66 6.09 -0.98
CA ILE A 175 5.74 7.02 0.16
C ILE A 175 5.69 6.23 1.47
N ASP A 176 4.73 5.33 1.64
CA ASP A 176 4.64 4.47 2.83
C ASP A 176 5.91 3.64 3.04
N GLN A 177 6.48 3.07 1.97
CA GLN A 177 7.76 2.36 2.01
C GLN A 177 8.91 3.26 2.48
N ALA A 178 9.01 4.48 1.94
CA ALA A 178 10.04 5.45 2.36
C ALA A 178 9.89 5.84 3.83
N LEU A 179 8.66 6.14 4.27
CA LEU A 179 8.39 6.48 5.67
C LEU A 179 8.66 5.28 6.61
N THR A 180 8.44 4.06 6.15
CA THR A 180 8.75 2.84 6.92
C THR A 180 10.26 2.63 7.09
N LEU A 181 11.05 2.94 6.05
CA LEU A 181 12.51 2.75 6.07
C LEU A 181 13.26 3.91 6.75
N PHE A 182 12.81 5.14 6.56
CA PHE A 182 13.61 6.34 6.92
C PHE A 182 12.89 7.26 7.92
N GLY A 183 11.66 6.95 8.31
CA GLY A 183 10.85 7.83 9.18
C GLY A 183 10.22 8.99 8.41
N TYR A 184 9.70 9.97 9.17
CA TYR A 184 9.00 11.14 8.59
C TYR A 184 10.02 12.19 8.12
N PRO A 185 9.93 12.71 6.90
CA PRO A 185 10.85 13.71 6.38
C PRO A 185 10.52 15.11 6.92
N GLU A 186 11.50 16.02 6.85
CA GLU A 186 11.34 17.42 7.28
C GLU A 186 10.64 18.27 6.21
N LYS A 187 10.92 18.00 4.92
CA LYS A 187 10.41 18.77 3.79
C LYS A 187 10.21 17.91 2.57
N VAL A 188 9.41 18.41 1.62
CA VAL A 188 9.18 17.77 0.32
C VAL A 188 9.29 18.79 -0.81
N PHE A 189 9.86 18.34 -1.94
CA PHE A 189 9.75 19.00 -3.24
C PHE A 189 9.16 18.01 -4.24
N ALA A 190 8.30 18.46 -5.15
CA ALA A 190 7.68 17.57 -6.13
C ALA A 190 7.45 18.24 -7.49
N ASP A 191 7.51 17.40 -8.54
CA ASP A 191 7.02 17.69 -9.89
C ASP A 191 5.98 16.62 -10.25
N ILE A 192 4.72 17.02 -10.36
CA ILE A 192 3.57 16.14 -10.64
C ILE A 192 2.94 16.61 -11.94
N ARG A 193 2.75 15.69 -12.90
CA ARG A 193 2.29 16.04 -14.25
C ARG A 193 1.23 15.10 -14.80
N ARG A 194 0.53 15.62 -15.80
CA ARG A 194 -0.27 14.88 -16.77
C ARG A 194 0.52 14.82 -18.08
N THR A 195 0.95 13.63 -18.46
CA THR A 195 1.83 13.43 -19.63
C THR A 195 1.10 12.79 -20.81
N ARG A 196 0.01 12.05 -20.57
CA ARG A 196 -0.83 11.48 -21.60
C ARG A 196 -1.84 12.53 -22.11
N GLU A 197 -2.04 12.54 -23.42
CA GLU A 197 -3.03 13.43 -24.04
C GLU A 197 -4.45 13.11 -23.54
N LYS A 198 -5.23 14.14 -23.21
CA LYS A 198 -6.63 14.07 -22.73
C LYS A 198 -6.85 13.43 -21.36
N THR A 199 -5.82 12.99 -20.65
CA THR A 199 -5.99 12.52 -19.25
C THR A 199 -6.37 13.68 -18.34
N GLN A 200 -7.18 13.41 -17.33
CA GLN A 200 -7.52 14.37 -16.26
C GLN A 200 -6.83 14.04 -14.93
N ILE A 201 -6.02 12.98 -14.91
CA ILE A 201 -5.31 12.53 -13.71
C ILE A 201 -3.80 12.69 -13.87
N ASP A 202 -3.08 12.82 -12.76
CA ASP A 202 -1.62 12.76 -12.76
C ASP A 202 -1.20 11.35 -13.16
N ASP A 203 -0.24 11.25 -14.07
CA ASP A 203 0.33 10.00 -14.56
C ASP A 203 1.87 10.00 -14.54
N TYR A 204 2.44 11.01 -13.91
CA TYR A 204 3.85 11.18 -13.60
C TYR A 204 4.01 11.92 -12.27
N PHE A 205 4.96 11.47 -11.45
CA PHE A 205 5.50 12.26 -10.36
C PHE A 205 6.98 11.97 -10.12
N ASP A 206 7.68 13.00 -9.63
CA ASP A 206 9.04 12.96 -9.10
C ASP A 206 9.05 13.75 -7.79
N ILE A 207 9.21 13.06 -6.66
CA ILE A 207 9.14 13.62 -5.31
C ILE A 207 10.50 13.48 -4.65
N LEU A 208 11.03 14.54 -4.08
CA LEU A 208 12.24 14.53 -3.28
C LEU A 208 11.89 14.81 -1.81
N LEU A 209 12.14 13.83 -0.95
CA LEU A 209 11.99 13.93 0.50
C LEU A 209 13.32 14.39 1.13
N TYR A 210 13.25 15.41 1.98
CA TYR A 210 14.39 15.97 2.68
C TYR A 210 14.41 15.49 4.13
N TYR A 211 15.46 14.79 4.49
CA TYR A 211 15.85 14.47 5.85
C TYR A 211 17.08 15.28 6.22
N ALA A 212 17.41 15.40 7.50
CA ALA A 212 18.58 16.15 7.96
C ALA A 212 19.88 15.66 7.28
N ASP A 213 20.02 14.35 7.12
CA ASP A 213 21.25 13.63 6.73
C ASP A 213 21.18 12.96 5.36
N LYS A 214 20.01 12.87 4.73
CA LYS A 214 19.83 12.14 3.46
C LYS A 214 18.80 12.77 2.54
N ARG A 215 18.79 12.29 1.29
CA ARG A 215 17.74 12.59 0.31
C ARG A 215 17.12 11.29 -0.17
N VAL A 216 15.77 11.26 -0.22
CA VAL A 216 15.03 10.11 -0.73
C VAL A 216 14.15 10.56 -1.88
N ARG A 217 14.37 9.99 -3.06
CA ARG A 217 13.63 10.31 -4.29
C ARG A 217 12.59 9.22 -4.57
N LEU A 218 11.36 9.64 -4.81
CA LEU A 218 10.25 8.75 -5.15
C LEU A 218 9.75 9.09 -6.54
N LYS A 219 9.64 8.09 -7.42
CA LYS A 219 9.29 8.35 -8.81
C LYS A 219 8.32 7.32 -9.37
N SER A 220 7.39 7.80 -10.21
CA SER A 220 6.53 6.95 -11.02
C SER A 220 6.16 7.64 -12.33
N SER A 221 5.99 6.84 -13.38
CA SER A 221 5.55 7.29 -14.70
C SER A 221 4.84 6.16 -15.44
N TYR A 222 3.88 6.51 -16.30
CA TYR A 222 3.24 5.57 -17.23
C TYR A 222 3.98 5.42 -18.57
N PHE A 223 5.15 6.04 -18.75
CA PHE A 223 5.93 5.95 -19.97
C PHE A 223 7.28 5.21 -19.81
N VAL A 224 7.41 4.38 -18.80
CA VAL A 224 8.63 3.58 -18.60
C VAL A 224 8.45 2.19 -19.17
N LYS A 225 8.98 2.00 -20.38
CA LYS A 225 8.89 0.75 -21.13
C LYS A 225 9.95 -0.28 -20.69
N GLU A 226 11.14 0.21 -20.30
CA GLU A 226 12.23 -0.60 -19.74
C GLU A 226 12.51 -0.13 -18.32
N PRO A 227 12.06 -0.90 -17.30
CA PRO A 227 12.20 -0.49 -15.90
C PRO A 227 13.67 -0.50 -15.44
N THR A 228 14.07 0.58 -14.79
CA THR A 228 15.32 0.64 -14.01
C THR A 228 15.15 -0.07 -12.65
N PRO A 229 16.24 -0.29 -11.86
CA PRO A 229 16.07 -0.76 -10.51
C PRO A 229 15.06 0.08 -9.72
N ALA A 230 14.11 -0.60 -9.07
CA ALA A 230 13.06 0.07 -8.31
C ALA A 230 13.57 0.62 -6.97
N TYR A 231 14.63 0.03 -6.45
CA TYR A 231 15.31 0.47 -5.24
C TYR A 231 16.79 0.68 -5.56
N VAL A 232 17.28 1.90 -5.33
CA VAL A 232 18.69 2.29 -5.50
C VAL A 232 19.10 3.02 -4.25
N PHE A 233 19.97 2.41 -3.43
CA PHE A 233 20.39 2.96 -2.14
C PHE A 233 21.89 3.08 -2.10
N HIS A 234 22.37 4.26 -1.72
CA HIS A 234 23.77 4.58 -1.55
C HIS A 234 24.02 5.05 -0.11
N GLY A 235 24.88 4.33 0.57
CA GLY A 235 25.33 4.65 1.91
C GLY A 235 26.85 4.79 1.99
N LYS A 236 27.34 5.16 3.16
CA LYS A 236 28.79 5.40 3.37
C LYS A 236 29.66 4.15 3.27
N LYS A 237 29.07 2.95 3.38
CA LYS A 237 29.80 1.67 3.31
C LYS A 237 29.50 0.86 2.06
N GLY A 238 28.43 1.18 1.32
CA GLY A 238 28.05 0.38 0.16
C GLY A 238 26.82 0.91 -0.58
N SER A 239 26.42 0.15 -1.59
CA SER A 239 25.26 0.43 -2.42
C SER A 239 24.43 -0.84 -2.61
N PHE A 240 23.11 -0.66 -2.74
CA PHE A 240 22.20 -1.75 -3.03
C PHE A 240 21.22 -1.36 -4.14
N LEU A 241 21.08 -2.24 -5.13
CA LEU A 241 20.17 -2.08 -6.26
C LEU A 241 19.25 -3.31 -6.34
N LYS A 242 17.94 -3.09 -6.44
CA LYS A 242 16.97 -4.19 -6.58
C LYS A 242 15.86 -3.76 -7.54
N HIS A 243 15.54 -4.62 -8.49
CA HIS A 243 14.35 -4.47 -9.30
C HIS A 243 13.10 -4.84 -8.50
N ARG A 244 11.95 -4.28 -8.88
CA ARG A 244 10.67 -4.74 -8.38
C ARG A 244 10.38 -6.11 -8.98
N GLY A 245 10.17 -7.08 -8.14
CA GLY A 245 10.11 -8.47 -8.57
C GLY A 245 9.04 -9.30 -7.86
N ASP A 246 8.27 -8.72 -6.92
CA ASP A 246 7.21 -9.44 -6.23
C ASP A 246 6.19 -10.03 -7.21
N VAL A 247 5.83 -11.29 -7.01
CA VAL A 247 5.00 -12.07 -7.93
C VAL A 247 3.58 -12.31 -7.40
N GLN A 248 3.26 -11.90 -6.16
CA GLN A 248 2.02 -12.26 -5.49
C GLN A 248 0.77 -11.77 -6.24
N GLU A 249 0.79 -10.52 -6.72
CA GLU A 249 -0.34 -9.97 -7.47
C GLU A 249 -0.61 -10.73 -8.78
N ASP A 250 0.44 -11.15 -9.47
CA ASP A 250 0.31 -11.91 -10.72
C ASP A 250 -0.16 -13.33 -10.45
N GLU A 251 0.30 -13.97 -9.37
CA GLU A 251 -0.19 -15.27 -8.94
C GLU A 251 -1.68 -15.24 -8.57
N LEU A 252 -2.13 -14.20 -7.86
CA LEU A 252 -3.55 -13.97 -7.55
C LEU A 252 -4.40 -13.79 -8.83
N LYS A 253 -3.92 -13.01 -9.81
CA LYS A 253 -4.61 -12.84 -11.10
C LYS A 253 -4.73 -14.14 -11.89
N LEU A 254 -3.80 -15.07 -11.72
CA LEU A 254 -3.85 -16.42 -12.28
C LEU A 254 -4.75 -17.38 -11.48
N GLY A 255 -5.39 -16.91 -10.41
CA GLY A 255 -6.29 -17.70 -9.57
C GLY A 255 -5.58 -18.68 -8.64
N LYS A 256 -4.28 -18.50 -8.39
CA LYS A 256 -3.58 -19.31 -7.39
C LYS A 256 -4.04 -18.96 -5.99
N VAL A 257 -4.08 -19.96 -5.13
CA VAL A 257 -4.46 -19.84 -3.72
C VAL A 257 -3.22 -19.51 -2.88
N PRO A 258 -3.26 -18.45 -2.03
CA PRO A 258 -2.18 -18.13 -1.13
C PRO A 258 -1.82 -19.29 -0.19
N ASN A 259 -0.52 -19.46 0.09
CA ASN A 259 -0.03 -20.49 1.02
C ASN A 259 1.22 -19.99 1.76
N ARG A 260 1.76 -20.79 2.71
CA ARG A 260 2.91 -20.40 3.52
C ARG A 260 4.26 -20.92 2.99
N GLU A 261 4.26 -21.90 2.11
CA GLU A 261 5.47 -22.63 1.73
C GLU A 261 6.24 -21.95 0.59
N ASN A 262 5.55 -21.68 -0.54
CA ASN A 262 6.19 -21.19 -1.76
C ASN A 262 5.52 -19.96 -2.39
N TRP A 263 4.52 -19.39 -1.72
CA TRP A 263 3.84 -18.18 -2.16
C TRP A 263 4.78 -16.96 -2.18
N GLY A 264 4.70 -16.14 -3.22
CA GLY A 264 5.46 -14.89 -3.30
C GLY A 264 6.98 -15.07 -3.39
N THR A 265 7.45 -16.20 -3.91
CA THR A 265 8.88 -16.46 -4.14
C THR A 265 9.27 -15.99 -5.52
N GLU A 266 10.21 -15.04 -5.61
CA GLU A 266 10.78 -14.59 -6.87
C GLU A 266 11.68 -15.67 -7.49
N GLN A 267 11.92 -15.57 -8.82
CA GLN A 267 12.90 -16.39 -9.51
C GLN A 267 14.31 -16.14 -8.95
N GLU A 268 15.12 -17.17 -8.85
CA GLU A 268 16.46 -17.10 -8.24
C GLU A 268 17.39 -16.09 -8.94
N GLU A 269 17.21 -15.84 -10.24
CA GLU A 269 18.00 -14.89 -11.01
C GLU A 269 17.67 -13.42 -10.67
N LYS A 270 16.54 -13.14 -10.03
CA LYS A 270 16.10 -11.78 -9.66
C LYS A 270 16.65 -11.34 -8.30
N THR A 271 17.94 -11.55 -8.07
CA THR A 271 18.63 -11.10 -6.86
C THR A 271 18.80 -9.58 -6.80
N GLY A 272 19.07 -9.05 -5.61
CA GLY A 272 19.60 -7.69 -5.45
C GLY A 272 21.10 -7.63 -5.70
N LEU A 273 21.60 -6.50 -6.20
CA LEU A 273 23.03 -6.23 -6.34
C LEU A 273 23.51 -5.44 -5.11
N LEU A 274 24.27 -6.08 -4.25
CA LEU A 274 24.90 -5.48 -3.08
C LEU A 274 26.39 -5.26 -3.33
N VAL A 275 26.84 -4.02 -3.20
CA VAL A 275 28.27 -3.65 -3.30
C VAL A 275 28.70 -3.07 -1.96
N TYR A 276 29.64 -3.74 -1.27
CA TYR A 276 30.18 -3.29 0.01
C TYR A 276 31.58 -3.90 0.25
N ASN A 277 32.45 -3.19 0.93
CA ASN A 277 33.82 -3.63 1.23
C ASN A 277 34.54 -4.17 -0.02
N ASP A 278 34.47 -3.46 -1.15
CA ASP A 278 35.05 -3.84 -2.45
C ASP A 278 34.56 -5.20 -3.02
N ARG A 279 33.43 -5.71 -2.51
CA ARG A 279 32.80 -6.94 -2.99
C ARG A 279 31.49 -6.61 -3.70
N VAL A 280 31.22 -7.39 -4.74
CA VAL A 280 29.92 -7.39 -5.45
C VAL A 280 29.24 -8.71 -5.14
N VAL A 281 28.04 -8.64 -4.58
CA VAL A 281 27.29 -9.81 -4.12
C VAL A 281 25.88 -9.77 -4.73
N HIS A 282 25.47 -10.89 -5.31
CA HIS A 282 24.07 -11.14 -5.65
C HIS A 282 23.33 -11.54 -4.37
N PHE A 283 22.60 -10.58 -3.80
CA PHE A 283 21.91 -10.76 -2.52
C PHE A 283 20.57 -11.47 -2.77
N PRO A 284 20.31 -12.62 -2.12
CA PRO A 284 19.11 -13.41 -2.36
C PRO A 284 17.85 -12.64 -1.97
N THR A 285 16.77 -12.83 -2.74
CA THR A 285 15.48 -12.22 -2.43
C THR A 285 14.75 -13.01 -1.36
N PHE A 286 14.23 -12.33 -0.35
CA PHE A 286 13.37 -12.92 0.67
C PHE A 286 11.98 -13.17 0.13
N GLN A 287 11.33 -14.21 0.60
CA GLN A 287 9.95 -14.54 0.23
C GLN A 287 8.99 -13.43 0.66
N GLY A 288 8.19 -12.91 -0.27
CA GLY A 288 7.02 -12.07 0.02
C GLY A 288 5.85 -12.93 0.47
N ASN A 289 5.01 -12.45 1.40
CA ASN A 289 3.78 -13.15 1.71
C ASN A 289 2.77 -12.24 2.40
N TYR A 290 1.65 -11.94 1.74
CA TYR A 290 0.57 -11.13 2.33
C TYR A 290 -0.18 -11.87 3.45
N LEU A 291 -0.05 -13.19 3.61
CA LEU A 291 -0.53 -13.87 4.82
C LEU A 291 0.15 -13.38 6.08
N ASN A 292 1.41 -12.92 6.00
CA ASN A 292 2.07 -12.31 7.16
C ASN A 292 1.39 -11.00 7.59
N PHE A 293 0.78 -10.26 6.66
CA PHE A 293 -0.06 -9.11 7.02
C PHE A 293 -1.30 -9.56 7.80
N CYS A 294 -1.93 -10.66 7.38
CA CYS A 294 -3.08 -11.24 8.08
C CYS A 294 -2.69 -11.78 9.46
N ASP A 295 -1.52 -12.40 9.60
CA ASP A 295 -0.97 -12.84 10.90
C ASP A 295 -0.81 -11.65 11.85
N ASP A 296 -0.15 -10.58 11.39
CA ASP A 296 0.10 -9.38 12.21
C ASP A 296 -1.21 -8.66 12.58
N LEU A 297 -2.19 -8.63 11.67
CA LEU A 297 -3.52 -8.06 11.95
C LEU A 297 -4.31 -8.93 12.94
N TYR A 298 -4.26 -10.25 12.80
CA TYR A 298 -4.85 -11.19 13.75
C TYR A 298 -4.29 -10.98 15.15
N ASP A 299 -2.99 -10.96 15.27
CA ASP A 299 -2.29 -10.71 16.52
C ASP A 299 -2.65 -9.35 17.13
N ALA A 300 -2.85 -8.33 16.30
CA ALA A 300 -3.29 -7.02 16.79
C ALA A 300 -4.70 -7.04 17.39
N ILE A 301 -5.62 -7.81 16.77
CA ILE A 301 -7.02 -7.88 17.23
C ILE A 301 -7.17 -8.81 18.45
N VAL A 302 -6.60 -10.02 18.35
CA VAL A 302 -6.82 -11.08 19.33
C VAL A 302 -5.85 -10.96 20.53
N ASN A 303 -4.58 -10.61 20.26
CA ASN A 303 -3.52 -10.55 21.25
C ASN A 303 -3.14 -9.11 21.68
N ASP A 304 -3.97 -8.13 21.32
CA ASP A 304 -3.80 -6.69 21.60
C ASP A 304 -2.44 -6.11 21.18
N LYS A 305 -1.81 -6.69 20.15
CA LYS A 305 -0.57 -6.15 19.60
C LYS A 305 -0.83 -4.90 18.75
N LYS A 306 0.23 -4.28 18.26
CA LYS A 306 0.15 -3.15 17.33
C LYS A 306 -0.27 -3.64 15.94
N VAL A 307 -1.18 -2.92 15.30
CA VAL A 307 -1.56 -3.21 13.90
C VAL A 307 -0.36 -3.04 12.95
N PRO A 308 -0.29 -3.80 11.86
CA PRO A 308 0.84 -3.75 10.90
C PRO A 308 1.05 -2.36 10.31
N VAL A 309 -0.04 -1.66 10.00
CA VAL A 309 0.00 -0.28 9.50
C VAL A 309 -1.00 0.56 10.26
N THR A 310 -0.51 1.46 11.09
CA THR A 310 -1.37 2.31 11.93
C THR A 310 -2.00 3.44 11.12
N ALA A 311 -3.19 3.90 11.53
CA ALA A 311 -3.83 5.07 10.96
C ALA A 311 -2.94 6.34 11.06
N LYS A 312 -2.08 6.44 12.10
CA LYS A 312 -1.08 7.53 12.18
C LYS A 312 -0.06 7.48 11.05
N GLN A 313 0.46 6.30 10.72
CA GLN A 313 1.40 6.14 9.60
C GLN A 313 0.71 6.47 8.26
N ALA A 314 -0.52 6.02 8.07
CA ALA A 314 -1.31 6.34 6.88
C ALA A 314 -1.65 7.85 6.80
N TYR A 315 -1.98 8.50 7.92
CA TYR A 315 -2.08 9.96 8.00
C TYR A 315 -0.80 10.66 7.52
N GLN A 316 0.37 10.21 7.99
CA GLN A 316 1.66 10.76 7.56
C GLN A 316 1.88 10.59 6.05
N THR A 317 1.49 9.45 5.48
CA THR A 317 1.52 9.23 4.03
C THR A 317 0.62 10.23 3.30
N MET A 318 -0.60 10.47 3.79
CA MET A 318 -1.53 11.45 3.21
C MET A 318 -0.98 12.88 3.29
N LYS A 319 -0.36 13.26 4.42
CA LYS A 319 0.31 14.57 4.56
C LYS A 319 1.41 14.78 3.53
N VAL A 320 2.25 13.76 3.30
CA VAL A 320 3.29 13.84 2.25
C VAL A 320 2.67 13.98 0.86
N ILE A 321 1.58 13.26 0.56
CA ILE A 321 0.85 13.38 -0.72
C ILE A 321 0.32 14.81 -0.92
N GLU A 322 -0.35 15.37 0.07
CA GLU A 322 -0.89 16.73 0.01
C GLU A 322 0.21 17.79 -0.16
N SER A 323 1.27 17.70 0.66
CA SER A 323 2.40 18.62 0.58
C SER A 323 3.18 18.48 -0.73
N ALA A 324 3.24 17.27 -1.32
CA ALA A 324 3.82 17.07 -2.65
C ALA A 324 2.99 17.76 -3.74
N LYS A 325 1.65 17.70 -3.67
CA LYS A 325 0.76 18.43 -4.59
C LYS A 325 0.96 19.94 -4.45
N GLU A 326 0.96 20.44 -3.23
CA GLU A 326 1.20 21.85 -2.94
C GLU A 326 2.58 22.31 -3.47
N SER A 327 3.62 21.50 -3.25
CA SER A 327 4.97 21.75 -3.77
C SER A 327 4.99 21.85 -5.29
N SER A 328 4.34 20.92 -5.97
CA SER A 328 4.28 20.92 -7.43
C SER A 328 3.50 22.11 -8.00
N GLU A 329 2.42 22.51 -7.34
CA GLU A 329 1.62 23.69 -7.74
C GLU A 329 2.38 25.01 -7.55
N LYS A 330 3.11 25.15 -6.45
CA LYS A 330 3.87 26.37 -6.12
C LYS A 330 5.26 26.42 -6.73
N GLY A 331 5.84 25.28 -7.11
CA GLY A 331 7.24 25.17 -7.53
C GLY A 331 8.25 25.39 -6.38
N GLU A 332 7.85 25.12 -5.14
CA GLU A 332 8.61 25.39 -3.92
C GLU A 332 8.77 24.17 -3.03
N VAL A 333 9.76 24.19 -2.15
CA VAL A 333 9.93 23.18 -1.10
C VAL A 333 8.94 23.47 0.04
N ILE A 334 8.14 22.49 0.41
CA ILE A 334 7.14 22.57 1.48
C ILE A 334 7.67 21.89 2.75
N SER A 335 7.52 22.55 3.91
CA SER A 335 7.80 21.94 5.24
C SER A 335 6.72 20.97 5.63
N LEU A 336 7.11 19.90 6.34
CA LEU A 336 6.22 18.81 6.79
C LEU A 336 6.06 18.82 8.33
N ASP A 337 6.09 20.00 8.94
CA ASP A 337 5.96 20.18 10.40
C ASP A 337 4.69 19.59 11.00
#